data_da12f8b3eac92871f77af4fa2bce44d9
#
_entry.id   da12f8b3eac92871f77af4fa2bce44d9
#
_cell.length_a   1.000
_cell.length_b   1.000
_cell.length_c   1.000
_cell.angle_alpha   90.00
_cell.angle_beta   90.00
_cell.angle_gamma   90.00
#
_symmetry.space_group_name_H-M   'P 1'
#
loop_
_entity.id
_entity.type
_entity.pdbx_description
1 polymer ?
#
loop_
_entity_poly.entity_id
_entity_poly.type
_entity_poly.pdbx_seq_one_letter_code
_entity_poly.pdbx_strand_id
1 'polypeptide(L)'
;MVELNQLLLEFEAHLNGDAVTEEWKKPRDSWMSEVSAAIDEKQLAKLLVELEANFQKQAVQSYWKLIRKSWVEECHIASTLEEVSSLLLELESNTTWEVMTDEWPQNREKWVQKMYQFIE
;
A
#
# COMPACT_ATOMS: atom_id res chain seq x y z
N MET A 1 -6.74 12.92 -5.59
CA MET A 1 -5.54 12.54 -4.81
C MET A 1 -5.82 12.38 -3.33
N VAL A 2 -6.56 13.30 -2.73
CA VAL A 2 -6.80 13.25 -1.28
C VAL A 2 -7.43 11.91 -0.85
N GLU A 3 -8.42 11.45 -1.58
CA GLU A 3 -9.09 10.19 -1.24
C GLU A 3 -8.15 8.99 -1.37
N LEU A 4 -7.34 8.95 -2.42
CA LEU A 4 -6.40 7.85 -2.61
C LEU A 4 -5.31 7.89 -1.55
N ASN A 5 -4.84 9.09 -1.20
CA ASN A 5 -3.86 9.24 -0.11
C ASN A 5 -4.41 8.63 1.19
N GLN A 6 -5.68 8.93 1.49
CA GLN A 6 -6.32 8.40 2.70
C GLN A 6 -6.49 6.88 2.65
N LEU A 7 -6.77 6.33 1.48
CA LEU A 7 -6.90 4.88 1.33
C LEU A 7 -5.56 4.18 1.55
N LEU A 8 -4.47 4.78 1.09
CA LEU A 8 -3.14 4.23 1.37
C LEU A 8 -2.83 4.30 2.87
N LEU A 9 -3.15 5.41 3.51
CA LEU A 9 -2.95 5.56 4.96
C LEU A 9 -3.80 4.54 5.72
N GLU A 10 -5.03 4.33 5.30
CA GLU A 10 -5.92 3.36 5.94
C GLU A 10 -5.37 1.94 5.84
N PHE A 11 -4.87 1.57 4.66
CA PHE A 11 -4.24 0.26 4.48
C PHE A 11 -3.06 0.09 5.43
N GLU A 12 -2.17 1.07 5.48
CA GLU A 12 -1.00 0.99 6.36
C GLU A 12 -1.41 0.93 7.83
N ALA A 13 -2.43 1.69 8.21
CA ALA A 13 -2.88 1.74 9.61
C ALA A 13 -3.44 0.39 10.09
N HIS A 14 -3.89 -0.46 9.18
CA HIS A 14 -4.42 -1.78 9.54
C HIS A 14 -3.38 -2.89 9.47
N LEU A 15 -2.13 -2.57 9.15
CA LEU A 15 -1.04 -3.53 9.26
C LEU A 15 -0.65 -3.67 10.73
N ASN A 16 -0.49 -4.90 11.20
CA ASN A 16 -0.04 -5.10 12.58
C ASN A 16 1.48 -5.10 12.66
N GLY A 17 2.03 -5.27 13.87
CA GLY A 17 3.47 -5.17 14.08
C GLY A 17 4.30 -6.23 13.37
N ASP A 18 3.67 -7.31 12.91
CA ASP A 18 4.38 -8.38 12.21
C ASP A 18 4.50 -8.12 10.70
N ALA A 19 3.82 -7.08 10.20
CA ALA A 19 3.82 -6.78 8.77
C ALA A 19 5.07 -6.03 8.32
N VAL A 20 5.61 -5.20 9.19
CA VAL A 20 6.69 -4.29 8.82
C VAL A 20 7.91 -4.51 9.72
N THR A 21 9.08 -4.08 9.22
CA THR A 21 10.32 -4.21 9.99
C THR A 21 10.35 -3.22 11.15
N GLU A 22 11.22 -3.50 12.13
CA GLU A 22 11.42 -2.59 13.26
C GLU A 22 11.85 -1.20 12.81
N GLU A 23 12.63 -1.13 11.74
CA GLU A 23 13.12 0.14 11.20
C GLU A 23 12.00 1.04 10.72
N TRP A 24 10.83 0.48 10.40
CA TRP A 24 9.71 1.26 9.89
C TRP A 24 9.22 2.31 10.89
N LYS A 25 9.37 2.05 12.17
CA LYS A 25 8.91 2.98 13.22
C LYS A 25 9.53 4.36 13.09
N LYS A 26 10.78 4.43 12.61
CA LYS A 26 11.48 5.71 12.48
C LYS A 26 10.95 6.57 11.33
N PRO A 27 10.84 6.05 10.10
CA PRO A 27 10.36 6.86 8.98
C PRO A 27 8.84 6.98 8.91
N ARG A 28 8.11 6.18 9.68
CA ARG A 28 6.65 6.09 9.54
C ARG A 28 5.93 7.42 9.66
N ASP A 29 6.26 8.22 10.67
CA ASP A 29 5.58 9.51 10.86
C ASP A 29 5.81 10.46 9.69
N SER A 30 7.05 10.51 9.22
CA SER A 30 7.39 11.32 8.04
C SER A 30 6.68 10.80 6.80
N TRP A 31 6.65 9.46 6.63
CA TRP A 31 5.96 8.83 5.52
C TRP A 31 4.46 9.18 5.52
N MET A 32 3.82 9.11 6.68
CA MET A 32 2.41 9.43 6.81
C MET A 32 2.15 10.89 6.42
N SER A 33 3.01 11.80 6.85
CA SER A 33 2.89 13.22 6.50
C SER A 33 3.05 13.42 4.99
N GLU A 34 4.02 12.72 4.39
CA GLU A 34 4.25 12.82 2.95
C GLU A 34 3.07 12.27 2.15
N VAL A 35 2.46 11.16 2.60
CA VAL A 35 1.28 10.61 1.94
C VAL A 35 0.12 11.60 2.03
N SER A 36 -0.10 12.18 3.21
CA SER A 36 -1.18 13.15 3.40
C SER A 36 -1.02 14.38 2.51
N ALA A 37 0.23 14.77 2.26
CA ALA A 37 0.54 15.98 1.48
C ALA A 37 0.77 15.69 -0.01
N ALA A 38 0.71 14.43 -0.44
CA ALA A 38 1.02 14.08 -1.82
C ALA A 38 0.03 14.73 -2.79
N ILE A 39 0.55 15.36 -3.83
CA ILE A 39 -0.26 16.06 -4.83
C ILE A 39 -0.09 15.49 -6.24
N ASP A 40 0.84 14.57 -6.43
CA ASP A 40 0.95 13.92 -7.73
C ASP A 40 1.13 12.41 -7.58
N GLU A 41 0.78 11.72 -8.64
CA GLU A 41 0.71 10.27 -8.68
C GLU A 41 2.09 9.60 -8.56
N LYS A 42 3.10 10.23 -9.13
CA LYS A 42 4.47 9.68 -9.05
C LYS A 42 4.99 9.70 -7.62
N GLN A 43 4.71 10.78 -6.90
CA GLN A 43 5.09 10.87 -5.50
C GLN A 43 4.39 9.78 -4.68
N LEU A 44 3.10 9.59 -4.91
CA LEU A 44 2.34 8.58 -4.18
C LEU A 44 2.84 7.17 -4.48
N ALA A 45 3.18 6.90 -5.75
CA ALA A 45 3.73 5.60 -6.14
C ALA A 45 5.07 5.32 -5.44
N LYS A 46 5.92 6.34 -5.31
CA LYS A 46 7.18 6.20 -4.58
C LYS A 46 6.95 5.84 -3.12
N LEU A 47 5.97 6.49 -2.51
CA LEU A 47 5.64 6.23 -1.11
C LEU A 47 5.06 4.81 -0.94
N LEU A 48 4.32 4.33 -1.92
CA LEU A 48 3.82 2.97 -1.91
C LEU A 48 4.97 1.96 -1.97
N VAL A 49 5.96 2.19 -2.82
CA VAL A 49 7.15 1.34 -2.92
C VAL A 49 7.91 1.34 -1.59
N GLU A 50 8.02 2.50 -0.96
CA GLU A 50 8.73 2.62 0.32
C GLU A 50 8.06 1.77 1.40
N LEU A 51 6.73 1.80 1.45
CA LEU A 51 6.00 0.96 2.41
C LEU A 51 6.27 -0.53 2.14
N GLU A 52 6.15 -0.96 0.90
CA GLU A 52 6.36 -2.36 0.55
C GLU A 52 7.79 -2.81 0.86
N ALA A 53 8.76 -1.94 0.63
CA ALA A 53 10.16 -2.26 0.89
C ALA A 53 10.43 -2.54 2.37
N ASN A 54 9.55 -2.10 3.26
CA ASN A 54 9.67 -2.33 4.70
C ASN A 54 8.81 -3.49 5.20
N PHE A 55 8.17 -4.23 4.30
CA PHE A 55 7.39 -5.40 4.68
C PHE A 55 8.29 -6.55 5.11
N GLN A 56 7.85 -7.31 6.09
CA GLN A 56 8.48 -8.57 6.48
C GLN A 56 8.09 -9.65 5.47
N LYS A 57 8.90 -10.72 5.40
CA LYS A 57 8.65 -11.80 4.45
C LYS A 57 7.25 -12.41 4.61
N GLN A 58 6.81 -12.58 5.85
CA GLN A 58 5.51 -13.22 6.12
C GLN A 58 4.34 -12.30 5.82
N ALA A 59 4.58 -11.03 5.49
CA ALA A 59 3.50 -10.09 5.22
C ALA A 59 2.84 -10.33 3.87
N VAL A 60 3.51 -11.00 2.95
CA VAL A 60 3.01 -11.20 1.60
C VAL A 60 2.99 -12.68 1.23
N GLN A 61 2.16 -13.02 0.24
CA GLN A 61 2.08 -14.38 -0.28
C GLN A 61 3.43 -14.83 -0.84
N SER A 62 3.68 -16.12 -0.79
CA SER A 62 4.99 -16.66 -1.20
C SER A 62 5.35 -16.33 -2.65
N TYR A 63 4.37 -16.29 -3.54
CA TYR A 63 4.65 -15.99 -4.95
C TYR A 63 4.94 -14.51 -5.20
N TRP A 64 4.75 -13.65 -4.20
CA TRP A 64 5.06 -12.23 -4.35
C TRP A 64 6.50 -12.00 -4.79
N LYS A 65 7.41 -12.86 -4.33
CA LYS A 65 8.82 -12.78 -4.73
C LYS A 65 8.99 -12.83 -6.25
N LEU A 66 8.13 -13.56 -6.92
CA LEU A 66 8.23 -13.73 -8.38
C LEU A 66 7.73 -12.51 -9.14
N ILE A 67 6.76 -11.81 -8.58
CA ILE A 67 6.14 -10.69 -9.29
C ILE A 67 6.59 -9.32 -8.77
N ARG A 68 7.28 -9.30 -7.62
CA ARG A 68 7.66 -8.05 -6.97
C ARG A 68 8.49 -7.12 -7.85
N LYS A 69 9.45 -7.68 -8.56
CA LYS A 69 10.32 -6.86 -9.41
C LYS A 69 9.50 -6.11 -10.45
N SER A 70 8.59 -6.81 -11.12
CA SER A 70 7.71 -6.20 -12.09
C SER A 70 6.81 -5.14 -11.46
N TRP A 71 6.27 -5.44 -10.27
CA TRP A 71 5.41 -4.50 -9.54
C TRP A 71 6.17 -3.21 -9.21
N VAL A 72 7.39 -3.33 -8.71
CA VAL A 72 8.21 -2.16 -8.38
C VAL A 72 8.49 -1.33 -9.65
N GLU A 73 8.81 -2.00 -10.76
CA GLU A 73 9.05 -1.31 -12.02
C GLU A 73 7.80 -0.55 -12.48
N GLU A 74 6.63 -1.17 -12.35
CA GLU A 74 5.38 -0.53 -12.71
C GLU A 74 5.11 0.70 -11.82
N CYS A 75 5.46 0.62 -10.53
CA CYS A 75 5.33 1.76 -9.64
C CYS A 75 6.21 2.92 -10.08
N HIS A 76 7.42 2.62 -10.60
CA HIS A 76 8.35 3.66 -11.03
C HIS A 76 7.84 4.43 -12.25
N ILE A 77 7.02 3.80 -13.08
CA ILE A 77 6.50 4.44 -14.29
C ILE A 77 5.05 4.89 -14.17
N ALA A 78 4.38 4.55 -13.08
CA ALA A 78 2.97 4.92 -12.88
C ALA A 78 2.83 6.44 -12.82
N SER A 79 1.84 6.96 -13.54
CA SER A 79 1.61 8.39 -13.62
C SER A 79 0.13 8.78 -13.54
N THR A 80 -0.78 7.81 -13.38
CA THR A 80 -2.21 8.09 -13.27
C THR A 80 -2.76 7.52 -11.97
N LEU A 81 -3.89 8.09 -11.51
CA LEU A 81 -4.59 7.57 -10.33
C LEU A 81 -4.99 6.11 -10.53
N GLU A 82 -5.43 5.79 -11.74
CA GLU A 82 -5.83 4.41 -12.06
C GLU A 82 -4.67 3.44 -11.86
N GLU A 83 -3.49 3.80 -12.39
CA GLU A 83 -2.30 2.95 -12.27
C GLU A 83 -1.89 2.76 -10.81
N VAL A 84 -1.81 3.85 -10.06
CA VAL A 84 -1.40 3.77 -8.66
C VAL A 84 -2.42 2.99 -7.84
N SER A 85 -3.70 3.19 -8.11
CA SER A 85 -4.76 2.45 -7.40
C SER A 85 -4.69 0.96 -7.67
N SER A 86 -4.44 0.58 -8.93
CA SER A 86 -4.31 -0.82 -9.29
C SER A 86 -3.11 -1.47 -8.58
N LEU A 87 -2.01 -0.73 -8.48
CA LEU A 87 -0.80 -1.23 -7.81
C LEU A 87 -1.02 -1.38 -6.31
N LEU A 88 -1.73 -0.44 -5.69
CA LEU A 88 -2.07 -0.56 -4.27
C LEU A 88 -2.99 -1.75 -4.02
N LEU A 89 -4.00 -1.94 -4.87
CA LEU A 89 -4.89 -3.09 -4.76
C LEU A 89 -4.12 -4.40 -4.91
N GLU A 90 -3.18 -4.44 -5.83
CA GLU A 90 -2.37 -5.64 -6.05
C GLU A 90 -1.55 -5.96 -4.81
N LEU A 91 -0.93 -4.95 -4.20
CA LEU A 91 -0.18 -5.16 -2.96
C LEU A 91 -1.09 -5.66 -1.85
N GLU A 92 -2.23 -5.00 -1.66
CA GLU A 92 -3.16 -5.41 -0.60
C GLU A 92 -3.66 -6.84 -0.81
N SER A 93 -3.97 -7.19 -2.05
CA SER A 93 -4.47 -8.54 -2.38
C SER A 93 -3.43 -9.62 -2.09
N ASN A 94 -2.16 -9.26 -2.10
CA ASN A 94 -1.06 -10.19 -1.83
C ASN A 94 -0.55 -10.10 -0.39
N THR A 95 -1.12 -9.22 0.42
CA THR A 95 -0.79 -9.11 1.84
C THR A 95 -1.54 -10.21 2.59
N THR A 96 -0.85 -10.93 3.45
CA THR A 96 -1.48 -12.02 4.20
C THR A 96 -2.38 -11.45 5.31
N TRP A 97 -3.47 -12.15 5.59
CA TRP A 97 -4.41 -11.69 6.61
C TRP A 97 -3.82 -11.75 8.02
N GLU A 98 -2.81 -12.59 8.22
CA GLU A 98 -2.16 -12.73 9.53
C GLU A 98 -1.48 -11.45 9.98
N VAL A 99 -1.09 -10.58 9.05
CA VAL A 99 -0.41 -9.33 9.38
C VAL A 99 -1.35 -8.13 9.33
N MET A 100 -2.65 -8.36 9.18
CA MET A 100 -3.65 -7.30 9.23
C MET A 100 -4.35 -7.30 10.59
N THR A 101 -4.84 -6.14 11.01
CA THR A 101 -5.59 -6.03 12.26
C THR A 101 -6.91 -6.80 12.16
N ASP A 102 -7.51 -7.12 13.32
CA ASP A 102 -8.76 -7.87 13.36
C ASP A 102 -9.91 -7.13 12.71
N GLU A 103 -9.84 -5.81 12.64
CA GLU A 103 -10.88 -5.00 12.03
C GLU A 103 -10.83 -5.01 10.50
N TRP A 104 -9.71 -5.41 9.93
CA TRP A 104 -9.54 -5.31 8.47
C TRP A 104 -10.56 -6.10 7.67
N PRO A 105 -10.90 -7.35 8.02
CA PRO A 105 -11.91 -8.08 7.25
C PRO A 105 -13.24 -7.34 7.12
N GLN A 106 -13.63 -6.63 8.18
CA GLN A 106 -14.89 -5.86 8.18
C GLN A 106 -14.80 -4.60 7.34
N ASN A 107 -13.63 -3.99 7.29
CA ASN A 107 -13.43 -2.71 6.60
C ASN A 107 -13.00 -2.89 5.15
N ARG A 108 -12.44 -4.05 4.82
CA ARG A 108 -11.83 -4.29 3.51
C ARG A 108 -12.79 -4.12 2.34
N GLU A 109 -14.02 -4.59 2.49
CA GLU A 109 -14.98 -4.51 1.39
C GLU A 109 -15.24 -3.06 0.99
N LYS A 110 -15.45 -2.19 1.96
CA LYS A 110 -15.64 -0.75 1.68
C LYS A 110 -14.40 -0.13 1.07
N TRP A 111 -13.24 -0.51 1.60
CA TRP A 111 -11.96 -0.01 1.12
C TRP A 111 -11.76 -0.40 -0.35
N VAL A 112 -12.01 -1.66 -0.68
CA VAL A 112 -11.87 -2.15 -2.05
C VAL A 112 -12.85 -1.43 -2.98
N GLN A 113 -14.10 -1.22 -2.55
CA GLN A 113 -15.09 -0.51 -3.35
C GLN A 113 -14.63 0.92 -3.65
N LYS A 114 -14.06 1.60 -2.67
CA LYS A 114 -13.52 2.95 -2.87
C LYS A 114 -12.35 2.94 -3.85
N MET A 115 -11.50 1.92 -3.75
CA MET A 115 -10.37 1.78 -4.67
C MET A 115 -10.84 1.62 -6.11
N TYR A 116 -11.90 0.83 -6.34
CA TYR A 116 -12.41 0.60 -7.68
C TYR A 116 -12.96 1.85 -8.35
N GLN A 117 -13.32 2.88 -7.58
CA GLN A 117 -13.75 4.15 -8.15
C GLN A 117 -12.64 4.81 -8.98
N PHE A 118 -11.40 4.51 -8.71
CA PHE A 118 -10.26 5.07 -9.44
C PHE A 118 -9.83 4.22 -10.63
N ILE A 119 -10.34 3.00 -10.76
CA ILE A 119 -9.83 2.04 -11.74
C ILE A 119 -10.72 1.92 -12.97
N GLU A 120 -11.94 2.38 -12.90
CA GLU A 120 -12.86 2.27 -14.03
C GLU A 120 -12.59 3.23 -15.17
#